data_1d5a6be7abd7913c69e019485db0e476
#
_entry.id   1d5a6be7abd7913c69e019485db0e476
#
_cell.length_a   1.000
_cell.length_b   1.000
_cell.length_c   1.000
_cell.angle_alpha   90.00
_cell.angle_beta   90.00
_cell.angle_gamma   90.00
#
_symmetry.space_group_name_H-M   'P 1'
#
loop_
_entity.id
_entity.type
_entity.pdbx_description
1 polymer ?
#
loop_
_entity_poly.entity_id
_entity_poly.type
_entity_poly.pdbx_seq_one_letter_code
_entity_poly.pdbx_strand_id
1 'polypeptide(L)'
;KFKDQFATVETGSKGRLIGCPEAGWNCHDQKRLDIMGIDFEAVELGTEVALLAEAQGSYDRQEPFLMYLWEPHFFFGKNEMVGIGLPPHQACDSFTEANNWQDCGMGSWPASNWAKDYTMNYMNPETMQSPENAEALAFFKKMKFANADQAKMLVRVGDDGLSVEEAVQEWKDSSNDWQAWLP
;
A
#
# COMPACT_ATOMS: atom_id res chain seq x y z
N LYS A 1 15.75 -7.15 -18.34
CA LYS A 1 16.96 -7.94 -18.04
C LYS A 1 16.65 -9.16 -17.15
N PHE A 2 15.71 -9.05 -16.18
CA PHE A 2 15.42 -10.13 -15.22
C PHE A 2 14.04 -10.77 -15.41
N LYS A 3 13.29 -10.42 -16.44
CA LYS A 3 11.90 -10.86 -16.63
C LYS A 3 11.73 -12.39 -16.60
N ASP A 4 12.70 -13.11 -17.15
CA ASP A 4 12.63 -14.58 -17.25
C ASP A 4 12.62 -15.25 -15.87
N GLN A 5 13.11 -14.57 -14.82
CA GLN A 5 13.07 -15.06 -13.44
C GLN A 5 11.66 -14.92 -12.83
N PHE A 6 10.82 -14.08 -13.41
CA PHE A 6 9.45 -13.82 -12.98
C PHE A 6 8.42 -14.44 -13.93
N ALA A 7 8.88 -15.14 -14.99
CA ALA A 7 7.99 -15.81 -15.92
C ALA A 7 7.37 -17.05 -15.28
N THR A 8 6.10 -17.30 -15.58
CA THR A 8 5.36 -18.46 -15.09
C THR A 8 4.76 -19.22 -16.27
N VAL A 9 4.22 -20.41 -16.04
CA VAL A 9 3.50 -21.18 -17.06
C VAL A 9 2.32 -20.36 -17.62
N GLU A 10 1.70 -19.55 -16.77
CA GLU A 10 0.56 -18.68 -17.12
C GLU A 10 0.96 -17.54 -18.08
N THR A 11 2.09 -16.89 -17.81
CA THR A 11 2.54 -15.71 -18.56
C THR A 11 3.49 -16.04 -19.73
N GLY A 12 3.90 -17.29 -19.86
CA GLY A 12 4.78 -17.77 -20.92
C GLY A 12 6.17 -17.10 -20.87
N SER A 13 6.50 -16.28 -21.87
CA SER A 13 7.79 -15.58 -21.95
C SER A 13 7.80 -14.20 -21.28
N LYS A 14 6.65 -13.72 -20.77
CA LYS A 14 6.57 -12.46 -20.03
C LYS A 14 6.82 -12.67 -18.56
N GLY A 15 7.39 -11.67 -17.89
CA GLY A 15 7.42 -11.67 -16.43
C GLY A 15 6.00 -11.54 -15.86
N ARG A 16 5.74 -12.06 -14.68
CA ARG A 16 4.46 -11.97 -13.98
C ARG A 16 4.48 -10.86 -12.95
N LEU A 17 3.48 -10.00 -12.98
CA LEU A 17 3.11 -9.12 -11.88
C LEU A 17 1.83 -9.66 -11.24
N ILE A 18 1.84 -9.95 -9.94
CA ILE A 18 0.62 -10.18 -9.18
C ILE A 18 -0.05 -8.83 -9.01
N GLY A 19 -1.03 -8.58 -9.89
CA GLY A 19 -1.71 -7.30 -10.03
C GLY A 19 -2.78 -7.08 -8.97
N CYS A 20 -3.16 -5.84 -8.78
CA CYS A 20 -4.23 -5.50 -7.88
C CYS A 20 -5.59 -5.92 -8.44
N PRO A 21 -6.60 -6.15 -7.59
CA PRO A 21 -7.98 -6.41 -8.02
C PRO A 21 -8.61 -5.14 -8.63
N GLU A 22 -8.57 -5.00 -9.96
CA GLU A 22 -9.05 -3.80 -10.69
C GLU A 22 -10.49 -3.44 -10.35
N ALA A 23 -11.35 -4.43 -10.13
CA ALA A 23 -12.76 -4.21 -9.83
C ALA A 23 -13.04 -3.34 -8.59
N GLY A 24 -12.05 -3.21 -7.69
CA GLY A 24 -12.18 -2.42 -6.47
C GLY A 24 -11.22 -1.23 -6.37
N TRP A 25 -10.06 -1.31 -7.04
CA TRP A 25 -8.94 -0.40 -6.74
C TRP A 25 -8.42 0.43 -7.91
N ASN A 26 -8.80 0.07 -9.12
CA ASN A 26 -8.52 0.89 -10.30
C ASN A 26 -7.02 1.19 -10.52
N CYS A 27 -6.16 0.17 -10.34
CA CYS A 27 -4.70 0.33 -10.37
C CYS A 27 -4.11 0.50 -11.76
N HIS A 28 -4.79 -0.06 -12.78
CA HIS A 28 -4.35 -0.05 -14.17
C HIS A 28 -2.94 -0.63 -14.37
N ASP A 29 -2.62 -1.72 -13.67
CA ASP A 29 -1.27 -2.31 -13.66
C ASP A 29 -0.80 -2.70 -15.05
N GLN A 30 -1.62 -3.44 -15.84
CA GLN A 30 -1.23 -3.82 -17.20
C GLN A 30 -0.96 -2.60 -18.07
N LYS A 31 -1.78 -1.57 -17.97
CA LYS A 31 -1.60 -0.35 -18.74
C LYS A 31 -0.30 0.37 -18.39
N ARG A 32 0.08 0.39 -17.10
CA ARG A 32 1.37 0.94 -16.66
C ARG A 32 2.54 0.17 -17.25
N LEU A 33 2.48 -1.16 -17.23
CA LEU A 33 3.50 -2.02 -17.83
C LEU A 33 3.65 -1.75 -19.33
N ASP A 34 2.53 -1.68 -20.05
CA ASP A 34 2.51 -1.46 -21.51
C ASP A 34 3.10 -0.09 -21.89
N ILE A 35 2.68 0.99 -21.22
CA ILE A 35 3.16 2.34 -21.49
C ILE A 35 4.65 2.49 -21.16
N MET A 36 5.12 1.85 -20.09
CA MET A 36 6.53 1.86 -19.71
C MET A 36 7.38 0.89 -20.56
N GLY A 37 6.78 0.12 -21.46
CA GLY A 37 7.48 -0.88 -22.28
C GLY A 37 8.08 -2.02 -21.44
N ILE A 38 7.44 -2.36 -20.33
CA ILE A 38 7.87 -3.43 -19.42
C ILE A 38 7.19 -4.72 -19.85
N ASP A 39 7.98 -5.70 -20.29
CA ASP A 39 7.50 -6.98 -20.83
C ASP A 39 7.07 -7.94 -19.71
N PHE A 40 6.03 -7.52 -18.99
CA PHE A 40 5.36 -8.25 -17.92
C PHE A 40 3.86 -8.33 -18.20
N GLU A 41 3.21 -9.29 -17.60
CA GLU A 41 1.77 -9.46 -17.60
C GLU A 41 1.25 -9.30 -16.18
N ALA A 42 0.28 -8.42 -16.00
CA ALA A 42 -0.43 -8.25 -14.74
C ALA A 42 -1.53 -9.32 -14.63
N VAL A 43 -1.38 -10.20 -13.66
CA VAL A 43 -2.33 -11.28 -13.38
C VAL A 43 -3.17 -10.88 -12.17
N GLU A 44 -4.44 -10.65 -12.41
CA GLU A 44 -5.41 -10.29 -11.38
C GLU A 44 -6.04 -11.54 -10.77
N LEU A 45 -5.98 -11.64 -9.46
CA LEU A 45 -6.53 -12.77 -8.71
C LEU A 45 -7.92 -12.51 -8.11
N GLY A 46 -8.53 -11.38 -8.48
CA GLY A 46 -9.90 -11.00 -8.18
C GLY A 46 -10.15 -10.51 -6.74
N THR A 47 -9.31 -10.85 -5.78
CA THR A 47 -9.42 -10.39 -4.38
C THR A 47 -8.05 -10.14 -3.76
N GLU A 48 -8.01 -9.25 -2.75
CA GLU A 48 -6.81 -9.04 -1.93
C GLU A 48 -6.33 -10.31 -1.24
N VAL A 49 -7.25 -11.11 -0.72
CA VAL A 49 -6.92 -12.37 -0.04
C VAL A 49 -6.19 -13.33 -0.98
N ALA A 50 -6.64 -13.45 -2.22
CA ALA A 50 -5.99 -14.30 -3.21
C ALA A 50 -4.61 -13.76 -3.61
N LEU A 51 -4.48 -12.43 -3.80
CA LEU A 51 -3.22 -11.75 -4.07
C LEU A 51 -2.20 -12.04 -2.96
N LEU A 52 -2.59 -11.87 -1.70
CA LEU A 52 -1.70 -12.09 -0.56
C LEU A 52 -1.34 -13.56 -0.36
N ALA A 53 -2.29 -14.48 -0.60
CA ALA A 53 -2.02 -15.91 -0.51
C ALA A 53 -1.01 -16.38 -1.57
N GLU A 54 -1.12 -15.87 -2.80
CA GLU A 54 -0.18 -16.16 -3.88
C GLU A 54 1.21 -15.60 -3.58
N ALA A 55 1.28 -14.34 -3.13
CA ALA A 55 2.53 -13.71 -2.76
C ALA A 55 3.21 -14.44 -1.58
N GLN A 56 2.43 -14.80 -0.53
CA GLN A 56 2.95 -15.56 0.60
C GLN A 56 3.48 -16.93 0.18
N GLY A 57 2.72 -17.62 -0.68
CA GLY A 57 3.16 -18.92 -1.22
C GLY A 57 4.50 -18.83 -1.98
N SER A 58 4.67 -17.77 -2.80
CA SER A 58 5.93 -17.53 -3.51
C SER A 58 7.07 -17.17 -2.54
N TYR A 59 6.79 -16.35 -1.54
CA TYR A 59 7.76 -15.96 -0.50
C TYR A 59 8.25 -17.20 0.28
N ASP A 60 7.34 -18.06 0.72
CA ASP A 60 7.65 -19.26 1.49
C ASP A 60 8.49 -20.27 0.68
N ARG A 61 8.25 -20.35 -0.63
CA ARG A 61 9.04 -21.18 -1.55
C ARG A 61 10.34 -20.53 -1.99
N GLN A 62 10.59 -19.28 -1.58
CA GLN A 62 11.75 -18.49 -2.00
C GLN A 62 11.82 -18.31 -3.54
N GLU A 63 10.66 -18.21 -4.18
CA GLU A 63 10.54 -17.95 -5.61
C GLU A 63 10.48 -16.44 -5.87
N PRO A 64 11.13 -15.95 -6.93
CA PRO A 64 11.02 -14.54 -7.31
C PRO A 64 9.58 -14.20 -7.67
N PHE A 65 9.05 -13.13 -7.09
CA PHE A 65 7.75 -12.58 -7.46
C PHE A 65 7.77 -11.05 -7.44
N LEU A 66 6.87 -10.46 -8.19
CA LEU A 66 6.59 -9.03 -8.18
C LEU A 66 5.11 -8.87 -7.92
N MET A 67 4.74 -7.95 -7.03
CA MET A 67 3.36 -7.70 -6.69
C MET A 67 3.06 -6.21 -6.55
N TYR A 68 1.78 -5.84 -6.74
CA TYR A 68 1.24 -4.58 -6.27
C TYR A 68 0.90 -4.69 -4.79
N LEU A 69 1.30 -3.70 -4.01
CA LEU A 69 0.86 -3.56 -2.61
C LEU A 69 1.07 -2.11 -2.17
N TRP A 70 0.38 -1.71 -1.10
CA TRP A 70 0.48 -0.38 -0.49
C TRP A 70 0.99 -0.49 0.95
N GLU A 71 1.47 0.62 1.49
CA GLU A 71 1.85 0.74 2.89
C GLU A 71 0.94 1.75 3.63
N PRO A 72 0.67 1.53 4.93
CA PRO A 72 1.08 0.39 5.74
C PRO A 72 0.24 -0.85 5.50
N HIS A 73 0.85 -2.03 5.51
CA HIS A 73 0.17 -3.32 5.34
C HIS A 73 0.85 -4.40 6.19
N PHE A 74 0.07 -5.35 6.77
CA PHE A 74 0.61 -6.40 7.63
C PHE A 74 1.63 -7.31 6.91
N PHE A 75 1.51 -7.47 5.60
CA PHE A 75 2.43 -8.28 4.79
C PHE A 75 3.88 -7.81 4.93
N PHE A 76 4.12 -6.51 5.03
CA PHE A 76 5.45 -5.94 5.28
C PHE A 76 5.93 -6.12 6.72
N GLY A 77 5.03 -6.37 7.65
CA GLY A 77 5.39 -6.71 9.03
C GLY A 77 5.92 -8.13 9.18
N LYS A 78 5.56 -9.03 8.27
CA LYS A 78 5.93 -10.45 8.25
C LYS A 78 7.07 -10.76 7.29
N ASN A 79 7.10 -10.11 6.14
CA ASN A 79 7.95 -10.45 5.02
C ASN A 79 8.86 -9.27 4.68
N GLU A 80 10.14 -9.55 4.52
CA GLU A 80 11.08 -8.55 4.02
C GLU A 80 10.89 -8.37 2.52
N MET A 81 10.47 -7.17 2.12
CA MET A 81 10.16 -6.83 0.73
C MET A 81 10.99 -5.63 0.27
N VAL A 82 11.26 -5.57 -1.01
CA VAL A 82 11.98 -4.44 -1.62
C VAL A 82 11.04 -3.66 -2.52
N GLY A 83 10.85 -2.37 -2.22
CA GLY A 83 10.08 -1.47 -3.06
C GLY A 83 10.79 -1.19 -4.39
N ILE A 84 10.09 -1.40 -5.50
CA ILE A 84 10.59 -1.06 -6.84
C ILE A 84 10.19 0.38 -7.16
N GLY A 85 11.18 1.23 -7.41
CA GLY A 85 10.96 2.61 -7.80
C GLY A 85 10.38 2.71 -9.20
N LEU A 86 9.23 3.35 -9.33
CA LEU A 86 8.66 3.81 -10.60
C LEU A 86 9.10 5.25 -10.89
N PRO A 87 8.98 5.74 -12.13
CA PRO A 87 9.19 7.16 -12.42
C PRO A 87 8.39 8.05 -11.48
N PRO A 88 8.88 9.25 -11.13
CA PRO A 88 8.18 10.14 -10.21
C PRO A 88 6.73 10.38 -10.63
N HIS A 89 5.86 10.56 -9.64
CA HIS A 89 4.45 10.86 -9.89
C HIS A 89 4.29 12.02 -10.86
N GLN A 90 3.42 11.81 -11.84
CA GLN A 90 3.03 12.82 -12.80
C GLN A 90 1.50 12.89 -12.83
N ALA A 91 0.97 14.05 -12.48
CA ALA A 91 -0.46 14.28 -12.51
C ALA A 91 -1.01 14.15 -13.93
N CYS A 92 -2.24 13.71 -14.04
CA CYS A 92 -2.96 13.73 -15.30
C CYS A 92 -3.60 15.11 -15.49
N ASP A 93 -2.95 15.99 -16.27
CA ASP A 93 -3.30 17.40 -16.36
C ASP A 93 -4.58 17.71 -17.13
N SER A 94 -5.19 16.73 -17.79
CA SER A 94 -6.40 16.96 -18.57
C SER A 94 -7.36 15.78 -18.52
N PHE A 95 -8.35 15.88 -17.68
CA PHE A 95 -9.54 15.03 -17.72
C PHE A 95 -10.46 15.51 -18.86
N THR A 96 -10.11 15.15 -20.09
CA THR A 96 -10.98 15.39 -21.24
C THR A 96 -11.56 14.06 -21.73
N GLU A 97 -12.75 14.09 -22.32
CA GLU A 97 -13.33 12.91 -22.98
C GLU A 97 -12.39 12.32 -24.04
N ALA A 98 -11.61 13.19 -24.71
CA ALA A 98 -10.63 12.79 -25.71
C ALA A 98 -9.44 12.02 -25.12
N ASN A 99 -9.08 12.25 -23.87
CA ASN A 99 -7.97 11.58 -23.19
C ASN A 99 -8.41 10.36 -22.39
N ASN A 100 -9.74 10.12 -22.33
CA ASN A 100 -10.29 9.05 -21.50
C ASN A 100 -9.67 9.03 -20.10
N TRP A 101 -10.14 9.88 -19.19
CA TRP A 101 -9.60 10.08 -17.83
C TRP A 101 -9.32 8.78 -17.05
N GLN A 102 -10.02 7.67 -17.38
CA GLN A 102 -9.74 6.33 -16.85
C GLN A 102 -8.33 5.86 -17.16
N ASP A 103 -7.71 6.40 -18.21
CA ASP A 103 -6.34 6.12 -18.56
C ASP A 103 -5.32 6.75 -17.60
N CYS A 104 -5.75 7.68 -16.77
CA CYS A 104 -4.89 8.38 -15.84
C CYS A 104 -4.86 7.77 -14.43
N GLY A 105 -5.36 6.57 -14.24
CA GLY A 105 -5.34 5.78 -13.02
C GLY A 105 -5.23 6.59 -11.72
N MET A 106 -6.27 6.73 -10.92
CA MET A 106 -6.25 7.48 -9.66
C MET A 106 -5.75 8.94 -9.80
N GLY A 107 -5.92 9.57 -10.96
CA GLY A 107 -5.46 10.95 -11.22
C GLY A 107 -3.97 11.08 -11.55
N SER A 108 -3.27 9.98 -11.83
CA SER A 108 -1.87 9.99 -12.24
C SER A 108 -1.69 9.43 -13.65
N TRP A 109 -0.68 9.95 -14.36
CA TRP A 109 -0.30 9.41 -15.65
C TRP A 109 0.22 7.96 -15.51
N PRO A 110 -0.23 6.99 -16.32
CA PRO A 110 0.14 5.58 -16.14
C PRO A 110 1.63 5.27 -16.25
N ALA A 111 2.41 6.10 -16.94
CA ALA A 111 3.87 5.95 -17.02
C ALA A 111 4.61 6.51 -15.80
N SER A 112 3.93 6.79 -14.71
CA SER A 112 4.51 7.33 -13.47
C SER A 112 4.02 6.58 -12.25
N ASN A 113 4.64 6.83 -11.11
CA ASN A 113 4.18 6.34 -9.82
C ASN A 113 2.81 6.93 -9.46
N TRP A 114 2.09 6.29 -8.54
CA TRP A 114 0.88 6.87 -7.95
C TRP A 114 1.19 8.16 -7.19
N ALA A 115 0.18 9.01 -7.03
CA ALA A 115 0.27 10.13 -6.11
C ALA A 115 0.58 9.59 -4.71
N LYS A 116 1.35 10.39 -3.96
CA LYS A 116 1.57 10.08 -2.56
C LYS A 116 0.26 10.23 -1.81
N ASP A 117 -0.18 9.17 -1.18
CA ASP A 117 -1.38 9.16 -0.35
C ASP A 117 -1.01 9.13 1.13
N TYR A 118 -1.95 9.52 1.99
CA TYR A 118 -1.73 9.62 3.42
C TYR A 118 -2.92 9.03 4.18
N THR A 119 -2.63 8.23 5.18
CA THR A 119 -3.62 7.92 6.21
C THR A 119 -3.84 9.16 7.08
N MET A 120 -5.09 9.51 7.33
CA MET A 120 -5.45 10.72 8.07
C MET A 120 -6.37 10.41 9.24
N ASN A 121 -6.23 11.20 10.29
CA ASN A 121 -7.17 11.17 11.40
C ASN A 121 -8.34 12.11 11.11
N TYR A 122 -9.55 11.63 11.33
CA TYR A 122 -10.77 12.42 11.19
C TYR A 122 -11.39 12.68 12.55
N MET A 123 -11.87 13.87 12.79
CA MET A 123 -12.55 14.27 14.00
C MET A 123 -13.78 15.11 13.67
N ASN A 124 -14.84 14.97 14.45
CA ASN A 124 -16.03 15.81 14.30
C ASN A 124 -15.65 17.29 14.50
N PRO A 125 -16.08 18.20 13.59
CA PRO A 125 -15.77 19.62 13.68
C PRO A 125 -16.23 20.29 14.97
N GLU A 126 -17.38 19.92 15.52
CA GLU A 126 -17.88 20.45 16.79
C GLU A 126 -16.97 20.08 17.97
N THR A 127 -16.51 18.80 17.98
CA THR A 127 -15.52 18.31 18.97
C THR A 127 -14.22 19.10 18.87
N MET A 128 -13.75 19.41 17.65
CA MET A 128 -12.53 20.19 17.43
C MET A 128 -12.61 21.64 17.96
N GLN A 129 -13.81 22.22 17.96
CA GLN A 129 -14.03 23.60 18.37
C GLN A 129 -14.31 23.75 19.89
N SER A 130 -14.56 22.65 20.56
CA SER A 130 -14.82 22.66 22.00
C SER A 130 -13.55 22.94 22.79
N PRO A 131 -13.50 23.97 23.64
CA PRO A 131 -12.32 24.29 24.48
C PRO A 131 -11.90 23.15 25.40
N GLU A 132 -12.85 22.34 25.86
CA GLU A 132 -12.59 21.16 26.72
C GLU A 132 -11.77 20.07 26.04
N ASN A 133 -11.75 20.04 24.70
CA ASN A 133 -11.00 19.07 23.89
C ASN A 133 -9.66 19.60 23.37
N ALA A 134 -9.22 20.78 23.83
CA ALA A 134 -8.02 21.42 23.29
C ALA A 134 -6.75 20.56 23.41
N GLU A 135 -6.56 19.86 24.54
CA GLU A 135 -5.43 18.97 24.77
C GLU A 135 -5.51 17.74 23.86
N ALA A 136 -6.67 17.11 23.78
CA ALA A 136 -6.89 15.98 22.87
C ALA A 136 -6.63 16.36 21.41
N LEU A 137 -7.09 17.53 21.00
CA LEU A 137 -6.83 18.05 19.65
C LEU A 137 -5.34 18.30 19.43
N ALA A 138 -4.62 18.84 20.41
CA ALA A 138 -3.17 19.04 20.33
C ALA A 138 -2.42 17.71 20.18
N PHE A 139 -2.84 16.66 20.90
CA PHE A 139 -2.34 15.30 20.76
C PHE A 139 -2.56 14.75 19.35
N PHE A 140 -3.80 14.76 18.86
CA PHE A 140 -4.12 14.23 17.54
C PHE A 140 -3.40 14.95 16.40
N LYS A 141 -3.16 16.25 16.52
CA LYS A 141 -2.39 17.02 15.53
C LYS A 141 -0.92 16.62 15.46
N LYS A 142 -0.36 16.14 16.57
CA LYS A 142 1.03 15.68 16.63
C LYS A 142 1.18 14.19 16.27
N MET A 143 0.09 13.41 16.38
CA MET A 143 0.12 11.97 16.23
C MET A 143 0.58 11.55 14.82
N LYS A 144 1.64 10.76 14.76
CA LYS A 144 2.20 10.18 13.54
C LYS A 144 2.71 8.78 13.82
N PHE A 145 2.24 7.83 13.05
CA PHE A 145 2.78 6.48 13.06
C PHE A 145 3.70 6.26 11.85
N ALA A 146 4.82 5.59 12.05
CA ALA A 146 5.61 5.06 10.95
C ALA A 146 4.87 3.87 10.32
N ASN A 147 4.98 3.71 9.00
CA ASN A 147 4.38 2.56 8.30
C ASN A 147 4.84 1.22 8.88
N ALA A 148 6.14 1.13 9.24
CA ALA A 148 6.70 -0.09 9.83
C ALA A 148 6.08 -0.44 11.19
N ASP A 149 5.77 0.54 12.03
CA ASP A 149 5.13 0.30 13.32
C ASP A 149 3.68 -0.13 13.15
N GLN A 150 2.96 0.53 12.23
CA GLN A 150 1.59 0.12 11.89
C GLN A 150 1.57 -1.31 11.33
N ALA A 151 2.47 -1.65 10.41
CA ALA A 151 2.57 -3.00 9.84
C ALA A 151 2.82 -4.07 10.93
N LYS A 152 3.71 -3.79 11.90
CA LYS A 152 3.95 -4.69 13.04
C LYS A 152 2.71 -4.87 13.91
N MET A 153 2.05 -3.77 14.30
CA MET A 153 0.82 -3.85 15.10
C MET A 153 -0.28 -4.63 14.37
N LEU A 154 -0.40 -4.47 13.05
CA LEU A 154 -1.34 -5.24 12.23
C LEU A 154 -1.04 -6.75 12.26
N VAL A 155 0.22 -7.16 12.25
CA VAL A 155 0.62 -8.56 12.44
C VAL A 155 0.20 -9.07 13.82
N ARG A 156 0.50 -8.32 14.88
CA ARG A 156 0.17 -8.72 16.25
C ARG A 156 -1.32 -8.96 16.44
N VAL A 157 -2.16 -8.13 15.82
CA VAL A 157 -3.63 -8.28 15.88
C VAL A 157 -4.10 -9.38 14.95
N GLY A 158 -3.67 -9.39 13.68
CA GLY A 158 -4.22 -10.26 12.66
C GLY A 158 -3.74 -11.71 12.73
N ASP A 159 -2.44 -11.92 13.01
CA ASP A 159 -1.83 -13.26 13.01
C ASP A 159 -1.61 -13.81 14.41
N ASP A 160 -1.16 -12.96 15.35
CA ASP A 160 -0.82 -13.41 16.71
C ASP A 160 -2.03 -13.37 17.66
N GLY A 161 -3.14 -12.78 17.21
CA GLY A 161 -4.41 -12.80 17.92
C GLY A 161 -4.49 -11.88 19.12
N LEU A 162 -3.60 -10.87 19.24
CA LEU A 162 -3.70 -9.87 20.27
C LEU A 162 -4.92 -8.96 20.04
N SER A 163 -5.48 -8.43 21.11
CA SER A 163 -6.39 -7.29 20.98
C SER A 163 -5.64 -6.05 20.47
N VAL A 164 -6.38 -5.10 19.94
CA VAL A 164 -5.79 -3.81 19.50
C VAL A 164 -5.10 -3.11 20.66
N GLU A 165 -5.70 -3.15 21.85
CA GLU A 165 -5.17 -2.55 23.08
C GLU A 165 -3.83 -3.17 23.48
N GLU A 166 -3.72 -4.50 23.42
CA GLU A 166 -2.47 -5.21 23.72
C GLU A 166 -1.37 -4.90 22.70
N ALA A 167 -1.68 -4.88 21.40
CA ALA A 167 -0.73 -4.53 20.37
C ALA A 167 -0.22 -3.08 20.48
N VAL A 168 -1.12 -2.14 20.80
CA VAL A 168 -0.75 -0.74 21.06
C VAL A 168 0.09 -0.62 22.34
N GLN A 169 -0.22 -1.40 23.39
CA GLN A 169 0.58 -1.37 24.61
C GLN A 169 2.00 -1.90 24.37
N GLU A 170 2.15 -3.02 23.64
CA GLU A 170 3.48 -3.51 23.24
C GLU A 170 4.28 -2.45 22.47
N TRP A 171 3.63 -1.78 21.51
CA TRP A 171 4.29 -0.71 20.76
C TRP A 171 4.71 0.44 21.68
N LYS A 172 3.87 0.87 22.61
CA LYS A 172 4.19 1.92 23.60
C LYS A 172 5.35 1.54 24.52
N ASP A 173 5.45 0.26 24.89
CA ASP A 173 6.53 -0.22 25.75
C ASP A 173 7.87 -0.32 25.00
N SER A 174 7.82 -0.51 23.67
CA SER A 174 9.00 -0.62 22.82
C SER A 174 9.42 0.68 22.12
N SER A 175 8.57 1.72 22.11
CA SER A 175 8.83 3.01 21.46
C SER A 175 8.53 4.17 22.43
N ASN A 176 9.31 5.23 22.30
CA ASN A 176 9.07 6.50 22.99
C ASN A 176 8.46 7.57 22.07
N ASP A 177 8.17 7.27 20.81
CA ASP A 177 7.70 8.25 19.81
C ASP A 177 6.38 8.90 20.23
N TRP A 178 5.50 8.15 20.87
CA TRP A 178 4.21 8.63 21.37
C TRP A 178 4.33 9.74 22.41
N GLN A 179 5.46 9.81 23.15
CA GLN A 179 5.68 10.84 24.16
C GLN A 179 5.78 12.24 23.55
N ALA A 180 6.28 12.36 22.32
CA ALA A 180 6.33 13.62 21.59
C ALA A 180 4.94 14.14 21.17
N TRP A 181 3.90 13.30 21.23
CA TRP A 181 2.53 13.68 20.91
C TRP A 181 1.78 14.29 22.09
N LEU A 182 2.28 14.07 23.29
CA LEU A 182 1.66 14.65 24.48
C LEU A 182 1.67 16.19 24.42
N PRO A 183 0.62 16.84 24.93
CA PRO A 183 0.50 18.30 24.96
C PRO A 183 1.62 18.99 25.74
#